data_b1f93f0769900cfc6a8cf00b8fe1b1de
#
_entry.id   b1f93f0769900cfc6a8cf00b8fe1b1de
#
_cell.length_a   1.000
_cell.length_b   1.000
_cell.length_c   1.000
_cell.angle_alpha   90.00
_cell.angle_beta   90.00
_cell.angle_gamma   90.00
#
_symmetry.space_group_name_H-M   'P 1'
#
loop_
_entity.id
_entity.type
_entity.pdbx_description
1 polymer ?
#
loop_
_entity_poly.entity_id
_entity_poly.type
_entity_poly.pdbx_seq_one_letter_code
_entity_poly.pdbx_strand_id
1 'polypeptide(L)'
;PADFTVTVNGVRLGAQHMTGQSEENESIRYMLNEEDKNALSLFNTYRVEQLTQEPEVTVEDSAGNPIECTYNSETRTFDVGFKVFTLQIPSNYTVVVNGTEITGSENWLAEKNQEITELKNIPEELFAKPYMNLYKVAVLSGGLEIEAKNFAGETVPLEYDESSMTYSGNFAVSESIQGEYTQIAIDGAKTYAGFMSNDISMSSFLSRI
;
A
#
# COMPACT_ATOMS: atom_id res chain seq x y z
N PRO A 1 1.59 12.46 -18.04
CA PRO A 1 2.02 13.57 -17.16
C PRO A 1 2.73 14.67 -17.92
N ALA A 2 2.56 15.94 -17.52
CA ALA A 2 3.10 17.11 -18.22
C ALA A 2 4.63 17.17 -18.17
N ASP A 3 5.22 16.65 -17.13
CA ASP A 3 6.67 16.65 -16.88
C ASP A 3 7.41 15.51 -17.60
N PHE A 4 6.66 14.61 -18.22
CA PHE A 4 7.26 13.48 -18.92
C PHE A 4 7.75 13.87 -20.31
N THR A 5 8.85 13.25 -20.72
CA THR A 5 9.37 13.35 -22.07
C THR A 5 8.80 12.21 -22.91
N VAL A 6 8.12 12.57 -23.98
CA VAL A 6 7.58 11.59 -24.94
C VAL A 6 8.35 11.71 -26.26
N THR A 7 8.83 10.59 -26.77
CA THR A 7 9.57 10.52 -28.03
C THR A 7 8.85 9.52 -28.94
N VAL A 8 8.62 9.92 -30.18
CA VAL A 8 7.98 9.09 -31.22
C VAL A 8 8.93 8.96 -32.39
N ASN A 9 9.31 7.75 -32.75
CA ASN A 9 10.27 7.44 -33.82
C ASN A 9 11.55 8.28 -33.71
N GLY A 10 12.07 8.45 -32.47
CA GLY A 10 13.28 9.24 -32.19
C GLY A 10 13.07 10.76 -32.15
N VAL A 11 11.85 11.26 -32.34
CA VAL A 11 11.55 12.71 -32.30
C VAL A 11 10.82 13.03 -30.98
N ARG A 12 11.43 13.90 -30.18
CA ARG A 12 10.81 14.38 -28.94
C ARG A 12 9.60 15.25 -29.25
N LEU A 13 8.47 14.96 -28.61
CA LEU A 13 7.26 15.76 -28.73
C LEU A 13 7.37 17.04 -27.90
N GLY A 14 6.85 18.12 -28.44
CA GLY A 14 6.81 19.43 -27.78
C GLY A 14 5.45 20.11 -27.95
N ALA A 15 5.37 21.39 -27.56
CA ALA A 15 4.12 22.16 -27.56
C ALA A 15 3.38 22.16 -28.91
N GLN A 16 4.10 22.06 -30.02
CA GLN A 16 3.53 22.03 -31.40
C GLN A 16 2.72 20.73 -31.65
N HIS A 17 2.95 19.69 -30.90
CA HIS A 17 2.23 18.40 -31.02
C HIS A 17 1.11 18.25 -29.95
N MET A 18 1.06 19.19 -29.01
CA MET A 18 0.10 19.15 -27.92
C MET A 18 -1.29 19.57 -28.41
N THR A 19 -2.29 18.75 -28.13
CA THR A 19 -3.69 18.99 -28.51
C THR A 19 -4.59 19.26 -27.33
N GLY A 20 -4.14 18.99 -26.13
CA GLY A 20 -4.90 19.22 -24.91
C GLY A 20 -4.07 19.02 -23.67
N GLN A 21 -4.62 19.51 -22.58
CA GLN A 21 -4.11 19.32 -21.23
C GLN A 21 -5.28 19.06 -20.32
N SER A 22 -5.17 18.07 -19.47
CA SER A 22 -6.16 17.76 -18.44
C SER A 22 -5.54 17.81 -17.06
N GLU A 23 -6.35 18.24 -16.11
CA GLU A 23 -5.99 18.18 -14.70
C GLU A 23 -6.45 16.83 -14.14
N GLU A 24 -5.67 16.33 -13.21
CA GLU A 24 -5.94 15.23 -12.30
C GLU A 24 -6.58 13.94 -12.90
N ASN A 25 -5.80 12.87 -12.85
CA ASN A 25 -6.30 11.50 -13.01
C ASN A 25 -6.64 10.94 -11.62
N GLU A 26 -7.73 10.18 -11.50
CA GLU A 26 -8.15 9.53 -10.26
C GLU A 26 -7.07 8.62 -9.65
N SER A 27 -6.24 8.01 -10.48
CA SER A 27 -5.10 7.19 -10.06
C SER A 27 -4.05 7.95 -9.25
N ILE A 28 -3.93 9.27 -9.42
CA ILE A 28 -2.96 10.11 -8.68
C ILE A 28 -3.24 10.11 -7.19
N ARG A 29 -4.48 9.91 -6.77
CA ARG A 29 -4.86 9.83 -5.34
C ARG A 29 -4.10 8.73 -4.60
N TYR A 30 -3.65 7.73 -5.32
CA TYR A 30 -2.98 6.56 -4.76
C TYR A 30 -1.45 6.63 -4.89
N MET A 31 -0.91 7.75 -5.37
CA MET A 31 0.54 7.91 -5.49
C MET A 31 1.21 8.02 -4.12
N LEU A 32 2.44 7.49 -4.03
CA LEU A 32 3.15 7.27 -2.77
C LEU A 32 3.54 8.53 -2.01
N ASN A 33 3.75 9.63 -2.70
CA ASN A 33 4.20 10.87 -2.06
C ASN A 33 3.58 12.11 -2.69
N GLU A 34 3.60 13.21 -1.96
CA GLU A 34 3.04 14.48 -2.42
C GLU A 34 3.85 15.12 -3.56
N GLU A 35 5.15 14.84 -3.66
CA GLU A 35 5.97 15.34 -4.77
C GLU A 35 5.52 14.71 -6.08
N ASP A 36 5.31 13.38 -6.09
CA ASP A 36 4.79 12.66 -7.25
C ASP A 36 3.38 13.13 -7.62
N LYS A 37 2.51 13.33 -6.64
CA LYS A 37 1.16 13.88 -6.88
C LYS A 37 1.24 15.26 -7.55
N ASN A 38 2.09 16.13 -7.07
CA ASN A 38 2.24 17.48 -7.61
C ASN A 38 2.85 17.45 -9.03
N ALA A 39 3.88 16.65 -9.25
CA ALA A 39 4.50 16.47 -10.56
C ALA A 39 3.54 15.88 -11.60
N LEU A 40 2.58 15.06 -11.14
CA LEU A 40 1.64 14.35 -12.00
C LEU A 40 0.25 15.00 -12.07
N SER A 41 0.09 16.20 -11.55
CA SER A 41 -1.20 16.90 -11.51
C SER A 41 -1.74 17.29 -12.88
N LEU A 42 -0.87 17.41 -13.89
CA LEU A 42 -1.21 17.78 -15.25
C LEU A 42 -0.83 16.69 -16.24
N PHE A 43 -1.73 16.42 -17.17
CA PHE A 43 -1.51 15.47 -18.26
C PHE A 43 -1.60 16.16 -19.60
N ASN A 44 -0.58 15.98 -20.43
CA ASN A 44 -0.57 16.47 -21.79
C ASN A 44 -1.08 15.38 -22.74
N THR A 45 -1.93 15.79 -23.67
CA THR A 45 -2.33 14.95 -24.82
C THR A 45 -1.59 15.44 -26.05
N TYR A 46 -0.91 14.53 -26.72
CA TYR A 46 -0.18 14.81 -27.95
C TYR A 46 -0.84 14.12 -29.12
N ARG A 47 -0.74 14.70 -30.31
CA ARG A 47 -1.16 14.10 -31.57
C ARG A 47 -0.01 14.12 -32.55
N VAL A 48 0.26 12.96 -33.12
CA VAL A 48 1.25 12.81 -34.20
C VAL A 48 0.50 12.31 -35.42
N GLU A 49 0.64 13.08 -36.50
CA GLU A 49 -0.04 12.80 -37.77
C GLU A 49 0.90 12.10 -38.78
N GLN A 50 0.31 11.45 -39.79
CA GLN A 50 1.04 10.85 -40.91
C GLN A 50 1.93 9.65 -40.56
N LEU A 51 1.61 8.88 -39.54
CA LEU A 51 2.28 7.62 -39.28
C LEU A 51 1.77 6.53 -40.20
N THR A 52 2.66 5.91 -40.95
CA THR A 52 2.34 4.87 -41.95
C THR A 52 2.39 3.46 -41.35
N GLN A 53 2.95 3.30 -40.17
CA GLN A 53 3.10 2.07 -39.41
C GLN A 53 3.04 2.38 -37.93
N GLU A 54 2.94 1.36 -37.11
CA GLU A 54 2.95 1.49 -35.67
C GLU A 54 4.22 2.20 -35.20
N PRO A 55 4.10 3.32 -34.47
CA PRO A 55 5.27 4.10 -34.05
C PRO A 55 6.00 3.44 -32.89
N GLU A 56 7.30 3.62 -32.86
CA GLU A 56 8.10 3.39 -31.66
C GLU A 56 7.92 4.58 -30.72
N VAL A 57 7.32 4.31 -29.53
CA VAL A 57 7.09 5.35 -28.52
C VAL A 57 7.91 5.03 -27.29
N THR A 58 8.66 6.02 -26.83
CA THR A 58 9.37 5.97 -25.56
C THR A 58 8.90 7.12 -24.68
N VAL A 59 8.70 6.82 -23.40
CA VAL A 59 8.30 7.77 -22.37
C VAL A 59 9.32 7.72 -21.25
N GLU A 60 9.76 8.88 -20.79
CA GLU A 60 10.67 9.01 -19.66
C GLU A 60 10.07 10.00 -18.65
N ASP A 61 10.25 9.71 -17.37
CA ASP A 61 9.89 10.63 -16.29
C ASP A 61 10.82 11.86 -16.24
N SER A 62 10.60 12.76 -15.31
CA SER A 62 11.43 13.96 -15.13
C SER A 62 12.88 13.67 -14.74
N ALA A 63 13.16 12.49 -14.19
CA ALA A 63 14.49 12.01 -13.84
C ALA A 63 15.18 11.26 -14.98
N GLY A 64 14.47 11.00 -16.08
CA GLY A 64 14.98 10.26 -17.25
C GLY A 64 14.80 8.74 -17.12
N ASN A 65 14.01 8.26 -16.18
CA ASN A 65 13.70 6.85 -16.08
C ASN A 65 12.66 6.45 -17.12
N PRO A 66 12.80 5.27 -17.76
CA PRO A 66 11.83 4.81 -18.73
C PRO A 66 10.51 4.44 -18.05
N ILE A 67 9.43 4.91 -18.65
CA ILE A 67 8.06 4.65 -18.21
C ILE A 67 7.38 3.70 -19.20
N GLU A 68 6.75 2.66 -18.67
CA GLU A 68 5.98 1.73 -19.48
C GLU A 68 4.72 2.43 -20.02
N CYS A 69 4.49 2.32 -21.33
CA CYS A 69 3.27 2.80 -21.97
C CYS A 69 2.57 1.65 -22.69
N THR A 70 1.26 1.72 -22.73
CA THR A 70 0.40 0.69 -23.35
C THR A 70 -0.18 1.24 -24.65
N TYR A 71 -0.07 0.45 -25.73
CA TYR A 71 -0.69 0.75 -26.99
C TYR A 71 -2.11 0.14 -27.08
N ASN A 72 -3.08 0.99 -27.36
CA ASN A 72 -4.43 0.57 -27.68
C ASN A 72 -4.63 0.63 -29.20
N SER A 73 -4.71 -0.53 -29.84
CA SER A 73 -4.83 -0.64 -31.30
C SER A 73 -6.19 -0.20 -31.85
N GLU A 74 -7.24 -0.23 -31.04
CA GLU A 74 -8.59 0.19 -31.47
C GLU A 74 -8.68 1.72 -31.58
N THR A 75 -8.17 2.41 -30.57
CA THR A 75 -8.14 3.88 -30.51
C THR A 75 -6.90 4.48 -31.14
N ARG A 76 -5.87 3.67 -31.38
CA ARG A 76 -4.53 4.08 -31.82
C ARG A 76 -3.90 5.09 -30.88
N THR A 77 -4.04 4.86 -29.58
CA THR A 77 -3.48 5.70 -28.52
C THR A 77 -2.38 4.95 -27.76
N PHE A 78 -1.41 5.71 -27.26
CA PHE A 78 -0.45 5.26 -26.27
C PHE A 78 -0.78 5.95 -24.95
N ASP A 79 -1.05 5.16 -23.94
CA ASP A 79 -1.38 5.66 -22.62
C ASP A 79 -0.28 5.29 -21.63
N VAL A 80 0.13 6.23 -20.82
CA VAL A 80 0.99 5.99 -19.66
C VAL A 80 0.10 5.45 -18.56
N GLY A 81 0.24 4.16 -18.28
CA GLY A 81 -0.58 3.47 -17.30
C GLY A 81 0.01 3.55 -15.89
N PHE A 82 -0.88 3.65 -14.92
CA PHE A 82 -0.56 3.38 -13.52
C PHE A 82 -0.96 1.97 -13.19
N LYS A 83 -0.09 1.23 -12.51
CA LYS A 83 -0.49 -0.03 -11.88
C LYS A 83 -0.96 0.29 -10.47
N VAL A 84 -2.19 -0.06 -10.16
CA VAL A 84 -2.76 0.12 -8.83
C VAL A 84 -2.78 -1.22 -8.11
N PHE A 85 -2.05 -1.30 -7.02
CA PHE A 85 -2.01 -2.48 -6.15
C PHE A 85 -2.86 -2.25 -4.91
N THR A 86 -3.50 -3.31 -4.46
CA THR A 86 -4.17 -3.33 -3.16
C THR A 86 -3.27 -4.00 -2.13
N LEU A 87 -3.10 -3.38 -0.96
CA LEU A 87 -2.41 -3.98 0.17
C LEU A 87 -3.45 -4.27 1.25
N GLN A 88 -3.61 -5.52 1.62
CA GLN A 88 -4.47 -5.97 2.70
C GLN A 88 -3.61 -6.40 3.88
N ILE A 89 -3.43 -5.52 4.84
CA ILE A 89 -2.43 -5.64 5.90
C ILE A 89 -3.10 -5.49 7.27
N PRO A 90 -2.73 -6.33 8.26
CA PRO A 90 -3.20 -6.13 9.63
C PRO A 90 -2.98 -4.71 10.13
N SER A 91 -3.97 -4.15 10.81
CA SER A 91 -4.00 -2.74 11.20
C SER A 91 -2.89 -2.30 12.17
N ASN A 92 -2.30 -3.27 12.87
CA ASN A 92 -1.21 -3.06 13.81
C ASN A 92 0.19 -3.32 13.23
N TYR A 93 0.27 -3.45 11.89
CA TYR A 93 1.54 -3.62 11.20
C TYR A 93 2.04 -2.30 10.64
N THR A 94 3.35 -2.15 10.58
CA THR A 94 4.01 -1.08 9.84
C THR A 94 4.26 -1.55 8.42
N VAL A 95 3.93 -0.73 7.44
CA VAL A 95 4.11 -1.04 6.02
C VAL A 95 4.99 0.02 5.38
N VAL A 96 6.01 -0.43 4.69
CA VAL A 96 6.93 0.41 3.91
C VAL A 96 6.80 0.01 2.45
N VAL A 97 6.55 0.96 1.58
CA VAL A 97 6.44 0.76 0.13
C VAL A 97 7.46 1.64 -0.57
N ASN A 98 8.33 1.04 -1.36
CA ASN A 98 9.42 1.73 -2.07
C ASN A 98 10.23 2.67 -1.14
N GLY A 99 10.50 2.21 0.10
CA GLY A 99 11.23 2.98 1.09
C GLY A 99 10.41 4.02 1.87
N THR A 100 9.12 4.21 1.55
CA THR A 100 8.22 5.14 2.23
C THR A 100 7.28 4.40 3.16
N GLU A 101 7.24 4.78 4.44
CA GLU A 101 6.31 4.23 5.41
C GLU A 101 4.88 4.76 5.14
N ILE A 102 3.92 3.84 5.07
CA ILE A 102 2.51 4.19 4.91
C ILE A 102 1.91 4.46 6.29
N THR A 103 1.64 5.71 6.58
CA THR A 103 1.06 6.13 7.86
C THR A 103 -0.47 6.19 7.89
N GLY A 104 -1.11 5.86 6.78
CA GLY A 104 -2.55 5.55 6.69
C GLY A 104 -3.51 6.72 6.63
N SER A 105 -3.13 7.97 6.84
CA SER A 105 -4.13 9.04 6.93
C SER A 105 -3.95 10.21 5.96
N GLU A 106 -2.77 10.51 5.49
CA GLU A 106 -2.58 11.74 4.71
C GLU A 106 -2.43 11.50 3.21
N ASN A 107 -1.79 10.40 2.81
CA ASN A 107 -1.47 10.15 1.40
C ASN A 107 -2.11 8.89 0.81
N TRP A 108 -2.79 8.06 1.62
CA TRP A 108 -3.28 6.78 1.21
C TRP A 108 -4.73 6.55 1.59
N LEU A 109 -5.48 5.92 0.70
CA LEU A 109 -6.79 5.41 1.02
C LEU A 109 -6.64 4.12 1.81
N ALA A 110 -6.80 4.20 3.14
CA ALA A 110 -6.86 3.05 4.02
C ALA A 110 -8.32 2.81 4.44
N GLU A 111 -8.83 1.61 4.18
CA GLU A 111 -10.17 1.21 4.53
C GLU A 111 -10.12 0.04 5.52
N LYS A 112 -10.96 0.11 6.55
CA LYS A 112 -11.15 -1.02 7.46
C LYS A 112 -11.95 -2.09 6.75
N ASN A 113 -11.31 -3.23 6.47
CA ASN A 113 -11.91 -4.28 5.68
C ASN A 113 -12.63 -5.33 6.51
N GLN A 114 -12.07 -5.75 7.63
CA GLN A 114 -12.58 -6.87 8.39
C GLN A 114 -12.41 -6.67 9.89
N GLU A 115 -13.52 -6.73 10.61
CA GLU A 115 -13.49 -6.92 12.06
C GLU A 115 -13.33 -8.41 12.38
N ILE A 116 -12.47 -8.74 13.32
CA ILE A 116 -12.43 -10.09 13.86
C ILE A 116 -13.68 -10.29 14.72
N THR A 117 -14.66 -10.95 14.14
CA THR A 117 -15.98 -11.14 14.77
C THR A 117 -15.98 -12.08 15.97
N GLU A 118 -14.90 -12.81 16.18
CA GLU A 118 -14.75 -13.79 17.26
C GLU A 118 -14.64 -13.16 18.67
N LEU A 119 -14.39 -11.86 18.74
CA LEU A 119 -14.22 -11.12 19.98
C LEU A 119 -15.48 -10.37 20.43
N LYS A 120 -16.65 -10.75 19.96
CA LYS A 120 -17.93 -10.03 20.22
C LYS A 120 -18.32 -9.86 21.69
N ASN A 121 -17.75 -10.65 22.57
CA ASN A 121 -18.09 -10.64 24.01
C ASN A 121 -17.07 -9.88 24.87
N ILE A 122 -16.09 -9.22 24.26
CA ILE A 122 -15.09 -8.44 24.99
C ILE A 122 -15.45 -6.95 24.86
N PRO A 123 -15.53 -6.20 25.96
CA PRO A 123 -15.77 -4.77 25.91
C PRO A 123 -14.78 -4.05 24.99
N GLU A 124 -15.29 -3.15 24.16
CA GLU A 124 -14.51 -2.47 23.14
C GLU A 124 -13.36 -1.63 23.72
N GLU A 125 -13.55 -1.15 24.95
CA GLU A 125 -12.55 -0.38 25.70
C GLU A 125 -11.33 -1.22 26.12
N LEU A 126 -11.47 -2.55 26.17
CA LEU A 126 -10.41 -3.46 26.60
C LEU A 126 -9.66 -4.09 25.41
N PHE A 127 -10.07 -3.79 24.19
CA PHE A 127 -9.53 -4.44 23.01
C PHE A 127 -9.39 -3.45 21.84
N ALA A 128 -8.15 -3.19 21.46
CA ALA A 128 -7.92 -2.70 20.10
C ALA A 128 -8.22 -3.88 19.16
N LYS A 129 -9.43 -3.93 18.60
CA LYS A 129 -9.83 -4.98 17.66
C LYS A 129 -8.84 -4.99 16.49
N PRO A 130 -8.07 -6.06 16.28
CA PRO A 130 -7.25 -6.14 15.09
C PRO A 130 -8.17 -6.27 13.87
N TYR A 131 -7.97 -5.45 12.89
CA TYR A 131 -8.66 -5.51 11.61
C TYR A 131 -7.65 -5.36 10.48
N MET A 132 -8.08 -5.68 9.28
CA MET A 132 -7.27 -5.50 8.09
C MET A 132 -7.49 -4.09 7.55
N ASN A 133 -6.41 -3.40 7.24
CA ASN A 133 -6.44 -2.18 6.47
C ASN A 133 -6.27 -2.50 4.99
N LEU A 134 -7.05 -1.84 4.16
CA LEU A 134 -6.86 -1.83 2.71
C LEU A 134 -6.16 -0.54 2.32
N TYR A 135 -5.05 -0.69 1.64
CA TYR A 135 -4.34 0.42 1.03
C TYR A 135 -4.35 0.25 -0.48
N LYS A 136 -4.52 1.33 -1.22
CA LYS A 136 -4.35 1.34 -2.67
C LYS A 136 -3.12 2.16 -3.01
N VAL A 137 -2.21 1.55 -3.74
CA VAL A 137 -0.91 2.11 -4.10
C VAL A 137 -0.80 2.17 -5.60
N ALA A 138 -0.62 3.35 -6.16
CA ALA A 138 -0.35 3.51 -7.57
C ALA A 138 1.15 3.61 -7.82
N VAL A 139 1.62 2.89 -8.81
CA VAL A 139 3.02 2.88 -9.24
C VAL A 139 3.08 3.14 -10.73
N LEU A 140 3.90 4.10 -11.15
CA LEU A 140 4.09 4.48 -12.55
C LEU A 140 4.90 3.45 -13.32
N SER A 141 6.03 3.08 -12.79
CA SER A 141 6.96 2.12 -13.38
C SER A 141 7.90 1.58 -12.32
N GLY A 142 8.58 0.50 -12.67
CA GLY A 142 9.48 -0.15 -11.75
C GLY A 142 8.81 -1.20 -10.87
N GLY A 143 9.58 -1.84 -10.04
CA GLY A 143 9.12 -2.83 -9.07
C GLY A 143 8.38 -2.17 -7.90
N LEU A 144 7.40 -2.86 -7.39
CA LEU A 144 6.80 -2.53 -6.12
C LEU A 144 7.55 -3.33 -5.04
N GLU A 145 8.29 -2.62 -4.19
CA GLU A 145 8.95 -3.20 -3.03
C GLU A 145 8.10 -2.93 -1.80
N ILE A 146 7.64 -3.99 -1.15
CA ILE A 146 6.81 -3.89 0.05
C ILE A 146 7.49 -4.63 1.19
N GLU A 147 7.67 -3.96 2.30
CA GLU A 147 8.08 -4.54 3.57
C GLU A 147 6.96 -4.33 4.59
N ALA A 148 6.46 -5.41 5.18
CA ALA A 148 5.53 -5.34 6.30
C ALA A 148 6.21 -5.87 7.57
N LYS A 149 6.04 -5.13 8.67
CA LYS A 149 6.54 -5.54 10.00
C LYS A 149 5.37 -5.67 10.95
N ASN A 150 5.34 -6.77 11.69
CA ASN A 150 4.34 -6.95 12.73
C ASN A 150 4.61 -6.00 13.92
N PHE A 151 3.72 -6.01 14.90
CA PHE A 151 3.82 -5.19 16.11
C PHE A 151 5.09 -5.45 16.95
N ALA A 152 5.78 -6.58 16.73
CA ALA A 152 7.06 -6.89 17.37
C ALA A 152 8.26 -6.42 16.54
N GLY A 153 8.03 -5.81 15.37
CA GLY A 153 9.09 -5.33 14.48
C GLY A 153 9.69 -6.42 13.58
N GLU A 154 9.08 -7.61 13.54
CA GLU A 154 9.53 -8.69 12.67
C GLU A 154 8.97 -8.51 11.26
N THR A 155 9.82 -8.71 10.26
CA THR A 155 9.36 -8.72 8.85
C THR A 155 8.46 -9.93 8.59
N VAL A 156 7.30 -9.65 8.02
CA VAL A 156 6.27 -10.65 7.72
C VAL A 156 6.19 -10.85 6.21
N PRO A 157 6.17 -12.10 5.73
CA PRO A 157 5.98 -12.39 4.33
C PRO A 157 4.58 -11.98 3.87
N LEU A 158 4.49 -11.43 2.66
CA LEU A 158 3.23 -11.09 2.01
C LEU A 158 2.95 -12.10 0.89
N GLU A 159 1.70 -12.48 0.77
CA GLU A 159 1.20 -13.28 -0.36
C GLU A 159 0.72 -12.34 -1.46
N TYR A 160 1.10 -12.61 -2.70
CA TYR A 160 0.68 -11.83 -3.86
C TYR A 160 -0.28 -12.62 -4.75
N ASP A 161 -1.45 -12.04 -4.97
CA ASP A 161 -2.41 -12.53 -5.96
C ASP A 161 -2.35 -11.64 -7.20
N GLU A 162 -1.83 -12.20 -8.28
CA GLU A 162 -1.68 -11.51 -9.56
C GLU A 162 -3.02 -11.15 -10.19
N SER A 163 -4.06 -11.98 -9.99
CA SER A 163 -5.37 -11.77 -10.62
C SER A 163 -6.09 -10.54 -10.08
N SER A 164 -5.89 -10.22 -8.81
CA SER A 164 -6.47 -9.05 -8.14
C SER A 164 -5.46 -7.94 -7.89
N MET A 165 -4.18 -8.14 -8.24
CA MET A 165 -3.06 -7.25 -7.92
C MET A 165 -3.02 -6.91 -6.43
N THR A 166 -3.22 -7.92 -5.57
CA THR A 166 -3.35 -7.76 -4.12
C THR A 166 -2.21 -8.43 -3.39
N TYR A 167 -1.58 -7.69 -2.49
CA TYR A 167 -0.67 -8.21 -1.47
C TYR A 167 -1.40 -8.37 -0.16
N SER A 168 -1.32 -9.55 0.44
CA SER A 168 -2.00 -9.87 1.69
C SER A 168 -1.02 -10.26 2.78
N GLY A 169 -1.12 -9.66 3.95
CA GLY A 169 -0.40 -10.02 5.15
C GLY A 169 -1.30 -10.78 6.13
N ASN A 170 -0.74 -11.80 6.77
CA ASN A 170 -1.42 -12.57 7.81
C ASN A 170 -1.03 -12.09 9.20
N PHE A 171 -1.89 -12.34 10.20
CA PHE A 171 -1.56 -12.14 11.61
C PHE A 171 -0.58 -13.23 12.08
N ALA A 172 0.66 -13.14 11.61
CA ALA A 172 1.71 -14.07 11.96
C ALA A 172 2.67 -13.46 12.98
N VAL A 173 3.06 -14.26 13.95
CA VAL A 173 4.14 -13.95 14.89
C VAL A 173 5.10 -15.14 14.95
N SER A 174 6.37 -14.88 15.22
CA SER A 174 7.36 -15.95 15.37
C SER A 174 7.02 -16.87 16.55
N GLU A 175 7.55 -18.10 16.51
CA GLU A 175 7.40 -19.05 17.63
C GLU A 175 7.95 -18.47 18.95
N SER A 176 9.00 -17.65 18.87
CA SER A 176 9.57 -16.97 20.05
C SER A 176 8.56 -16.04 20.69
N ILE A 177 7.90 -15.19 19.91
CA ILE A 177 6.87 -14.27 20.40
C ILE A 177 5.63 -15.01 20.88
N GLN A 178 5.21 -16.05 20.16
CA GLN A 178 4.12 -16.93 20.62
C GLN A 178 4.45 -17.56 21.98
N GLY A 179 5.69 -17.99 22.16
CA GLY A 179 6.17 -18.53 23.45
C GLY A 179 6.10 -17.50 24.56
N GLU A 180 6.54 -16.27 24.32
CA GLU A 180 6.47 -15.17 25.30
C GLU A 180 5.03 -14.85 25.70
N TYR A 181 4.13 -14.66 24.72
CA TYR A 181 2.72 -14.40 25.03
C TYR A 181 2.03 -15.57 25.68
N THR A 182 2.38 -16.80 25.33
CA THR A 182 1.88 -17.99 26.01
C THR A 182 2.31 -17.99 27.49
N GLN A 183 3.55 -17.62 27.78
CA GLN A 183 4.03 -17.53 29.15
C GLN A 183 3.32 -16.42 29.94
N ILE A 184 3.13 -15.25 29.34
CA ILE A 184 2.36 -14.14 29.94
C ILE A 184 0.92 -14.59 30.25
N ALA A 185 0.27 -15.29 29.31
CA ALA A 185 -1.09 -15.81 29.53
C ALA A 185 -1.15 -16.86 30.67
N ILE A 186 -0.16 -17.76 30.73
CA ILE A 186 -0.07 -18.75 31.80
C ILE A 186 0.14 -18.05 33.16
N ASP A 187 1.01 -17.07 33.25
CA ASP A 187 1.31 -16.37 34.49
C ASP A 187 0.12 -15.48 34.91
N GLY A 188 -0.59 -14.89 34.00
CA GLY A 188 -1.86 -14.20 34.22
C GLY A 188 -2.93 -15.15 34.78
N ALA A 189 -3.09 -16.32 34.14
CA ALA A 189 -4.03 -17.33 34.59
C ALA A 189 -3.71 -17.87 36.03
N LYS A 190 -2.42 -18.11 36.32
CA LYS A 190 -1.97 -18.49 37.65
C LYS A 190 -2.25 -17.41 38.69
N THR A 191 -1.97 -16.16 38.34
CA THR A 191 -2.22 -15.01 39.20
C THR A 191 -3.70 -14.87 39.52
N TYR A 192 -4.56 -15.01 38.48
CA TYR A 192 -6.02 -15.01 38.68
C TYR A 192 -6.51 -16.17 39.54
N ALA A 193 -6.03 -17.40 39.29
CA ALA A 193 -6.38 -18.57 40.08
C ALA A 193 -5.97 -18.41 41.56
N GLY A 194 -4.76 -17.88 41.82
CA GLY A 194 -4.31 -17.58 43.17
C GLY A 194 -5.16 -16.51 43.89
N PHE A 195 -5.65 -15.52 43.13
CA PHE A 195 -6.59 -14.54 43.66
C PHE A 195 -7.95 -15.20 44.01
N MET A 196 -8.49 -16.01 43.12
CA MET A 196 -9.76 -16.72 43.33
C MET A 196 -9.71 -17.71 44.45
N SER A 197 -8.55 -18.34 44.73
CA SER A 197 -8.35 -19.25 45.88
C SER A 197 -8.03 -18.52 47.19
N ASN A 198 -7.97 -17.21 47.21
CA ASN A 198 -7.52 -16.35 48.30
C ASN A 198 -6.05 -16.55 48.73
N ASP A 199 -5.22 -17.11 47.86
CA ASP A 199 -3.79 -17.28 48.11
C ASP A 199 -3.00 -15.99 47.94
N ILE A 200 -3.55 -15.03 47.12
CA ILE A 200 -3.00 -13.68 46.94
C ILE A 200 -4.05 -12.61 47.23
N SER A 201 -3.61 -11.49 47.78
CA SER A 201 -4.47 -10.34 48.05
C SER A 201 -4.88 -9.60 46.81
N MET A 202 -5.97 -8.83 46.85
CA MET A 202 -6.41 -7.93 45.78
C MET A 202 -5.29 -6.97 45.35
N SER A 203 -4.57 -6.39 46.28
CA SER A 203 -3.46 -5.47 45.98
C SER A 203 -2.33 -6.18 45.25
N SER A 204 -1.99 -7.43 45.64
CA SER A 204 -1.00 -8.23 44.93
C SER A 204 -1.47 -8.66 43.55
N PHE A 205 -2.75 -8.93 43.38
CA PHE A 205 -3.36 -9.23 42.08
C PHE A 205 -3.23 -8.00 41.14
N LEU A 206 -3.71 -6.83 41.58
CA LEU A 206 -3.71 -5.61 40.78
C LEU A 206 -2.28 -5.10 40.41
N SER A 207 -1.26 -5.49 41.16
CA SER A 207 0.13 -5.14 40.82
C SER A 207 0.78 -6.07 39.81
N ARG A 208 0.13 -7.15 39.37
CA ARG A 208 0.66 -8.18 38.47
C ARG A 208 -0.05 -8.25 37.12
N ILE A 209 -1.16 -7.53 36.98
CA ILE A 209 -1.91 -7.37 35.73
C ILE A 209 -1.68 -5.95 35.17
#